data_75ad41843f392f83c832d65a13ac4d7e
#
_entry.id   75ad41843f392f83c832d65a13ac4d7e
#
_cell.length_a   1.000
_cell.length_b   1.000
_cell.length_c   1.000
_cell.angle_alpha   90.00
_cell.angle_beta   90.00
_cell.angle_gamma   90.00
#
_symmetry.space_group_name_H-M   'P 1'
#
loop_
_entity.id
_entity.type
_entity.pdbx_description
1 polymer ?
#
loop_
_entity_poly.entity_id
_entity_poly.type
_entity_poly.pdbx_seq_one_letter_code
_entity_poly.pdbx_strand_id
1 'polypeptide(L)'
;MQTKRTSIKLLIVLINLIVLNSFNYASAQNKNQMVRLAKLVVDSSQLENYKAALKEEIETSVRIEPGVLTLYAVSEKNNPTHITILEIYADTAAYKTHLQTPHFIKYKTGTKDMVKSLELVETIPLVPEMKIK
;
A
#
# COMPACT_ATOMS: atom_id res chain seq x y z
N MET A 1 31.72 12.03 42.48
CA MET A 1 30.44 12.63 42.07
C MET A 1 30.45 13.17 40.63
N GLN A 2 31.54 13.21 39.92
CA GLN A 2 31.64 13.69 38.53
C GLN A 2 31.24 12.65 37.46
N THR A 3 31.35 11.36 37.72
CA THR A 3 31.06 10.30 36.76
C THR A 3 29.57 10.16 36.39
N LYS A 4 28.64 10.42 37.29
CA LYS A 4 27.18 10.35 37.00
C LYS A 4 26.68 11.45 36.08
N ARG A 5 27.25 12.70 36.18
CA ARG A 5 26.85 13.84 35.34
C ARG A 5 27.28 13.66 33.87
N THR A 6 28.45 13.04 33.64
CA THR A 6 28.95 12.78 32.27
C THR A 6 28.13 11.75 31.54
N SER A 7 27.71 10.69 32.25
CA SER A 7 26.87 9.62 31.70
C SER A 7 25.47 10.13 31.30
N ILE A 8 24.85 11.01 32.09
CA ILE A 8 23.53 11.59 31.77
C ILE A 8 23.60 12.50 30.54
N LYS A 9 24.64 13.33 30.41
CA LYS A 9 24.85 14.17 29.22
C LYS A 9 25.06 13.35 27.96
N LEU A 10 25.84 12.27 28.04
CA LEU A 10 26.07 11.36 26.94
C LEU A 10 24.78 10.63 26.53
N LEU A 11 23.95 10.21 27.48
CA LEU A 11 22.65 9.58 27.22
C LEU A 11 21.68 10.54 26.55
N ILE A 12 21.61 11.80 26.97
CA ILE A 12 20.73 12.81 26.34
C ILE A 12 21.17 13.10 24.91
N VAL A 13 22.47 13.16 24.61
CA VAL A 13 23.00 13.34 23.26
C VAL A 13 22.65 12.16 22.36
N LEU A 14 22.77 10.92 22.86
CA LEU A 14 22.39 9.72 22.13
C LEU A 14 20.88 9.66 21.82
N ILE A 15 20.03 10.03 22.77
CA ILE A 15 18.56 10.07 22.57
C ILE A 15 18.20 11.12 21.51
N ASN A 16 18.83 12.31 21.53
CA ASN A 16 18.59 13.34 20.52
C ASN A 16 19.06 12.91 19.12
N LEU A 17 20.17 12.17 19.00
CA LEU A 17 20.63 11.65 17.72
C LEU A 17 19.67 10.60 17.12
N ILE A 18 19.06 9.77 17.96
CA ILE A 18 18.07 8.77 17.53
C ILE A 18 16.78 9.45 17.06
N VAL A 19 16.30 10.46 17.77
CA VAL A 19 15.08 11.22 17.40
C VAL A 19 15.29 11.99 16.08
N LEU A 20 16.45 12.62 15.87
CA LEU A 20 16.76 13.35 14.63
C LEU A 20 16.83 12.42 13.41
N ASN A 21 17.30 11.19 13.55
CA ASN A 21 17.30 10.22 12.46
C ASN A 21 15.90 9.73 12.09
N SER A 22 14.99 9.62 13.05
CA SER A 22 13.62 9.15 12.81
C SER A 22 12.81 10.09 11.89
N PHE A 23 13.06 11.39 11.94
CA PHE A 23 12.37 12.37 11.07
C PHE A 23 12.83 12.32 9.62
N ASN A 24 14.08 11.93 9.35
CA ASN A 24 14.59 11.83 7.98
C ASN A 24 14.07 10.60 7.22
N TYR A 25 13.77 9.50 7.91
CA TYR A 25 13.22 8.28 7.27
C TYR A 25 11.78 8.50 6.78
N ALA A 26 10.95 9.26 7.48
CA ALA A 26 9.58 9.54 7.08
C ALA A 26 9.49 10.41 5.81
N SER A 27 10.43 11.35 5.61
CA SER A 27 10.47 12.21 4.40
C SER A 27 11.02 11.48 3.16
N ALA A 28 11.94 10.54 3.33
CA ALA A 28 12.50 9.78 2.22
C ALA A 28 11.48 8.77 1.65
N GLN A 29 10.60 8.24 2.50
CA GLN A 29 9.61 7.24 2.12
C GLN A 29 8.52 7.81 1.19
N ASN A 30 8.18 9.09 1.30
CA ASN A 30 7.16 9.73 0.46
C ASN A 30 7.63 10.03 -0.99
N LYS A 31 8.94 10.12 -1.25
CA LYS A 31 9.45 10.46 -2.59
C LYS A 31 9.50 9.29 -3.56
N ASN A 32 9.49 8.05 -3.06
CA ASN A 32 9.67 6.84 -3.87
C ASN A 32 8.39 6.02 -4.00
N GLN A 33 7.27 6.48 -3.42
CA GLN A 33 6.01 5.75 -3.47
C GLN A 33 5.56 5.53 -4.92
N MET A 34 5.16 4.30 -5.19
CA MET A 34 4.47 3.96 -6.43
C MET A 34 2.98 4.06 -6.18
N VAL A 35 2.31 4.97 -6.89
CA VAL A 35 0.86 5.17 -6.78
C VAL A 35 0.21 4.87 -8.12
N ARG A 36 -0.84 4.05 -8.11
CA ARG A 36 -1.56 3.73 -9.33
C ARG A 36 -3.04 3.48 -9.10
N LEU A 37 -3.81 3.54 -10.17
CA LEU A 37 -5.21 3.12 -10.21
C LEU A 37 -5.32 1.86 -11.08
N ALA A 38 -5.92 0.81 -10.51
CA ALA A 38 -6.41 -0.32 -11.29
C ALA A 38 -7.91 -0.13 -11.52
N LYS A 39 -8.31 0.00 -12.77
CA LYS A 39 -9.72 0.14 -13.17
C LYS A 39 -10.16 -1.16 -13.83
N LEU A 40 -11.20 -1.78 -13.29
CA LEU A 40 -11.68 -3.07 -13.75
C LEU A 40 -13.15 -3.01 -14.14
N VAL A 41 -13.49 -3.81 -15.14
CA VAL A 41 -14.89 -4.18 -15.42
C VAL A 41 -15.02 -5.69 -15.19
N VAL A 42 -15.91 -6.06 -14.29
CA VAL A 42 -16.13 -7.46 -13.87
C VAL A 42 -17.39 -7.98 -14.52
N ASP A 43 -17.42 -9.28 -14.82
CA ASP A 43 -18.63 -9.95 -15.26
C ASP A 43 -19.72 -9.84 -14.18
N SER A 44 -20.91 -9.39 -14.55
CA SER A 44 -22.01 -9.20 -13.61
C SER A 44 -22.45 -10.50 -12.92
N SER A 45 -22.33 -11.63 -13.61
CA SER A 45 -22.66 -12.95 -13.05
C SER A 45 -21.64 -13.45 -12.03
N GLN A 46 -20.42 -12.88 -12.04
CA GLN A 46 -19.32 -13.24 -11.15
C GLN A 46 -18.98 -12.16 -10.11
N LEU A 47 -19.76 -11.09 -10.07
CA LEU A 47 -19.44 -9.90 -9.27
C LEU A 47 -19.23 -10.22 -7.78
N GLU A 48 -20.08 -11.01 -7.16
CA GLU A 48 -19.96 -11.35 -5.75
C GLU A 48 -18.77 -12.26 -5.45
N ASN A 49 -18.49 -13.22 -6.34
CA ASN A 49 -17.30 -14.07 -6.23
C ASN A 49 -16.02 -13.25 -6.38
N TYR A 50 -16.00 -12.31 -7.33
CA TYR A 50 -14.89 -11.39 -7.51
C TYR A 50 -14.65 -10.50 -6.26
N LYS A 51 -15.71 -9.91 -5.72
CA LYS A 51 -15.62 -9.08 -4.50
C LYS A 51 -15.07 -9.86 -3.32
N ALA A 52 -15.49 -11.12 -3.15
CA ALA A 52 -14.99 -11.97 -2.08
C ALA A 52 -13.48 -12.25 -2.22
N ALA A 53 -13.03 -12.58 -3.43
CA ALA A 53 -11.63 -12.83 -3.73
C ALA A 53 -10.78 -11.55 -3.55
N LEU A 54 -11.27 -10.41 -4.04
CA LEU A 54 -10.61 -9.11 -3.89
C LEU A 54 -10.49 -8.71 -2.42
N LYS A 55 -11.54 -8.93 -1.61
CA LYS A 55 -11.53 -8.65 -0.18
C LYS A 55 -10.44 -9.45 0.53
N GLU A 56 -10.37 -10.77 0.29
CA GLU A 56 -9.36 -11.65 0.88
C GLU A 56 -7.94 -11.18 0.51
N GLU A 57 -7.73 -10.83 -0.74
CA GLU A 57 -6.45 -10.34 -1.25
C GLU A 57 -6.03 -9.04 -0.55
N ILE A 58 -6.88 -8.01 -0.57
CA ILE A 58 -6.59 -6.71 0.03
C ILE A 58 -6.31 -6.83 1.53
N GLU A 59 -7.16 -7.53 2.28
CA GLU A 59 -7.00 -7.72 3.73
C GLU A 59 -5.70 -8.44 4.06
N THR A 60 -5.31 -9.42 3.24
CA THR A 60 -4.06 -10.15 3.43
C THR A 60 -2.86 -9.27 3.15
N SER A 61 -2.83 -8.63 1.98
CA SER A 61 -1.72 -7.78 1.54
C SER A 61 -1.44 -6.64 2.51
N VAL A 62 -2.46 -5.89 2.88
CA VAL A 62 -2.30 -4.75 3.80
C VAL A 62 -1.84 -5.20 5.20
N ARG A 63 -2.25 -6.39 5.64
CA ARG A 63 -1.89 -6.92 6.96
C ARG A 63 -0.47 -7.47 7.02
N ILE A 64 0.03 -8.15 5.97
CA ILE A 64 1.29 -8.90 6.06
C ILE A 64 2.42 -8.35 5.19
N GLU A 65 2.14 -7.49 4.23
CA GLU A 65 3.15 -6.90 3.34
C GLU A 65 3.49 -5.47 3.79
N PRO A 66 4.65 -5.24 4.42
CA PRO A 66 5.01 -3.90 4.91
C PRO A 66 5.18 -2.86 3.79
N GLY A 67 5.42 -3.32 2.57
CA GLY A 67 5.55 -2.46 1.39
C GLY A 67 4.22 -2.12 0.71
N VAL A 68 3.09 -2.75 1.09
CA VAL A 68 1.74 -2.42 0.63
C VAL A 68 1.16 -1.40 1.61
N LEU A 69 1.12 -0.13 1.20
CA LEU A 69 0.69 0.97 2.08
C LEU A 69 -0.82 1.21 2.01
N THR A 70 -1.40 1.00 0.83
CA THR A 70 -2.85 1.18 0.60
C THR A 70 -3.29 0.31 -0.56
N LEU A 71 -4.36 -0.43 -0.35
CA LEU A 71 -5.21 -1.01 -1.39
C LEU A 71 -6.65 -0.63 -1.04
N TYR A 72 -7.20 0.36 -1.72
CA TYR A 72 -8.54 0.87 -1.44
C TYR A 72 -9.43 0.72 -2.67
N ALA A 73 -10.34 -0.25 -2.60
CA ALA A 73 -11.23 -0.59 -3.69
C ALA A 73 -12.61 0.05 -3.51
N VAL A 74 -13.12 0.63 -4.58
CA VAL A 74 -14.47 1.18 -4.68
C VAL A 74 -15.16 0.68 -5.93
N SER A 75 -16.48 0.53 -5.88
CA SER A 75 -17.30 0.29 -7.07
C SER A 75 -18.20 1.48 -7.35
N GLU A 76 -18.56 1.71 -8.61
CA GLU A 76 -19.49 2.75 -8.97
C GLU A 76 -20.89 2.40 -8.45
N LYS A 77 -21.56 3.38 -7.81
CA LYS A 77 -22.87 3.17 -7.21
C LYS A 77 -23.94 2.74 -8.23
N ASN A 78 -23.90 3.35 -9.42
CA ASN A 78 -24.90 3.09 -10.47
C ASN A 78 -24.43 2.01 -11.47
N ASN A 79 -23.18 1.55 -11.34
CA ASN A 79 -22.60 0.52 -12.20
C ASN A 79 -21.62 -0.36 -11.40
N PRO A 80 -22.12 -1.23 -10.52
CA PRO A 80 -21.29 -1.91 -9.51
C PRO A 80 -20.26 -2.89 -10.09
N THR A 81 -20.33 -3.23 -11.38
CA THR A 81 -19.30 -4.02 -12.07
C THR A 81 -18.03 -3.22 -12.39
N HIS A 82 -18.11 -1.89 -12.34
CA HIS A 82 -16.96 -1.01 -12.50
C HIS A 82 -16.29 -0.77 -11.15
N ILE A 83 -15.09 -1.27 -11.01
CA ILE A 83 -14.30 -1.22 -9.77
C ILE A 83 -13.01 -0.46 -10.03
N THR A 84 -12.67 0.45 -9.14
CA THR A 84 -11.39 1.14 -9.13
C THR A 84 -10.66 0.85 -7.81
N ILE A 85 -9.40 0.48 -7.91
CA ILE A 85 -8.54 0.25 -6.75
C ILE A 85 -7.45 1.33 -6.76
N LEU A 86 -7.37 2.13 -5.69
CA LEU A 86 -6.22 2.97 -5.41
C LEU A 86 -5.15 2.09 -4.76
N GLU A 87 -4.01 1.99 -5.40
CA GLU A 87 -2.87 1.21 -4.95
C GLU A 87 -1.71 2.14 -4.58
N ILE A 88 -1.18 2.02 -3.37
CA ILE A 88 0.02 2.76 -2.92
C ILE A 88 1.00 1.76 -2.35
N TYR A 89 2.19 1.71 -2.94
CA TYR A 89 3.31 0.88 -2.49
C TYR A 89 4.45 1.77 -1.99
N ALA A 90 5.25 1.25 -1.07
CA ALA A 90 6.42 1.97 -0.53
C ALA A 90 7.40 2.40 -1.63
N ASP A 91 7.54 1.55 -2.65
CA ASP A 91 8.34 1.78 -3.87
C ASP A 91 8.00 0.73 -4.94
N THR A 92 8.65 0.83 -6.08
CA THR A 92 8.51 -0.15 -7.18
C THR A 92 9.00 -1.56 -6.80
N ALA A 93 9.95 -1.69 -5.88
CA ALA A 93 10.42 -3.01 -5.43
C ALA A 93 9.35 -3.71 -4.59
N ALA A 94 8.68 -2.99 -3.69
CA ALA A 94 7.54 -3.49 -2.93
C ALA A 94 6.40 -3.97 -3.84
N TYR A 95 6.07 -3.20 -4.87
CA TYR A 95 5.11 -3.62 -5.88
C TYR A 95 5.52 -4.93 -6.58
N LYS A 96 6.77 -5.05 -7.03
CA LYS A 96 7.27 -6.27 -7.67
C LYS A 96 7.21 -7.48 -6.74
N THR A 97 7.50 -7.28 -5.45
CA THR A 97 7.38 -8.32 -4.43
C THR A 97 5.93 -8.74 -4.24
N HIS A 98 5.00 -7.79 -4.14
CA HIS A 98 3.57 -8.04 -4.03
C HIS A 98 3.06 -8.96 -5.16
N LEU A 99 3.44 -8.72 -6.40
CA LEU A 99 3.03 -9.55 -7.55
C LEU A 99 3.47 -11.01 -7.46
N GLN A 100 4.43 -11.34 -6.61
CA GLN A 100 4.99 -12.69 -6.44
C GLN A 100 4.46 -13.39 -5.18
N THR A 101 3.62 -12.72 -4.40
CA THR A 101 3.06 -13.31 -3.18
C THR A 101 2.03 -14.40 -3.49
N PRO A 102 1.93 -15.44 -2.66
CA PRO A 102 0.96 -16.52 -2.88
C PRO A 102 -0.49 -16.03 -2.92
N HIS A 103 -0.85 -15.05 -2.10
CA HIS A 103 -2.21 -14.51 -2.05
C HIS A 103 -2.54 -13.68 -3.29
N PHE A 104 -1.61 -12.87 -3.81
CA PHE A 104 -1.81 -12.15 -5.07
C PHE A 104 -1.94 -13.13 -6.25
N ILE A 105 -1.08 -14.15 -6.33
CA ILE A 105 -1.14 -15.18 -7.38
C ILE A 105 -2.47 -15.93 -7.31
N LYS A 106 -2.93 -16.32 -6.10
CA LYS A 106 -4.24 -16.94 -5.88
C LYS A 106 -5.38 -16.06 -6.40
N TYR A 107 -5.38 -14.78 -6.01
CA TYR A 107 -6.36 -13.81 -6.47
C TYR A 107 -6.33 -13.67 -7.99
N LYS A 108 -5.19 -13.37 -8.58
CA LYS A 108 -5.03 -13.13 -10.01
C LYS A 108 -5.47 -14.34 -10.85
N THR A 109 -5.07 -15.55 -10.46
CA THR A 109 -5.44 -16.78 -11.15
C THR A 109 -6.92 -17.12 -10.97
N GLY A 110 -7.45 -16.97 -9.77
CA GLY A 110 -8.83 -17.30 -9.45
C GLY A 110 -9.85 -16.34 -10.06
N THR A 111 -9.46 -15.11 -10.36
CA THR A 111 -10.37 -14.08 -10.89
C THR A 111 -10.17 -13.74 -12.37
N LYS A 112 -9.18 -14.34 -13.04
CA LYS A 112 -8.84 -14.01 -14.44
C LYS A 112 -10.02 -14.07 -15.42
N ASP A 113 -10.90 -15.05 -15.25
CA ASP A 113 -12.06 -15.29 -16.12
C ASP A 113 -13.30 -14.46 -15.67
N MET A 114 -13.21 -13.76 -14.54
CA MET A 114 -14.24 -12.86 -14.02
C MET A 114 -14.05 -11.42 -14.52
N VAL A 115 -12.84 -11.04 -14.93
CA VAL A 115 -12.48 -9.68 -15.34
C VAL A 115 -12.61 -9.55 -16.85
N LYS A 116 -13.50 -8.66 -17.29
CA LYS A 116 -13.72 -8.33 -18.71
C LYS A 116 -12.71 -7.34 -19.24
N SER A 117 -12.29 -6.39 -18.41
CA SER A 117 -11.24 -5.43 -18.77
C SER A 117 -10.47 -4.98 -17.53
N LEU A 118 -9.21 -4.64 -17.71
CA LEU A 118 -8.32 -4.07 -16.72
C LEU A 118 -7.48 -2.98 -17.37
N GLU A 119 -7.56 -1.78 -16.81
CA GLU A 119 -6.68 -0.65 -17.12
C GLU A 119 -5.84 -0.32 -15.89
N LEU A 120 -4.51 -0.27 -16.06
CA LEU A 120 -3.58 0.16 -15.02
C LEU A 120 -3.06 1.55 -15.36
N VAL A 121 -3.43 2.53 -14.54
CA VAL A 121 -3.04 3.94 -14.72
C VAL A 121 -1.98 4.30 -13.70
N GLU A 122 -0.76 4.54 -14.17
CA GLU A 122 0.30 5.08 -13.32
C GLU A 122 0.01 6.55 -13.01
N THR A 123 0.17 6.94 -11.76
CA THR A 123 -0.20 8.26 -11.27
C THR A 123 0.92 8.89 -10.46
N ILE A 124 0.88 10.21 -10.38
CA ILE A 124 1.79 11.00 -9.54
C ILE A 124 0.94 11.68 -8.46
N PRO A 125 1.25 11.51 -7.16
CA PRO A 125 0.53 12.21 -6.10
C PRO A 125 0.68 13.72 -6.25
N LEU A 126 -0.43 14.46 -6.24
CA LEU A 126 -0.42 15.91 -6.31
C LEU A 126 -0.01 16.55 -4.98
N VAL A 127 -0.35 15.91 -3.87
CA VAL A 127 -0.06 16.36 -2.50
C VAL A 127 0.46 15.17 -1.70
N PRO A 128 1.74 14.76 -1.91
CA PRO A 128 2.29 13.52 -1.34
C PRO A 128 2.40 13.55 0.19
N GLU A 129 2.41 14.73 0.80
CA GLU A 129 2.48 14.90 2.25
C GLU A 129 1.12 14.71 2.94
N MET A 130 0.02 14.68 2.17
CA MET A 130 -1.30 14.43 2.73
C MET A 130 -1.40 13.00 3.26
N LYS A 131 -1.69 12.90 4.55
CA LYS A 131 -2.00 11.63 5.19
C LYS A 131 -3.51 11.41 5.19
N ILE A 132 -3.93 10.20 4.85
CA ILE A 132 -5.31 9.77 5.07
C ILE A 132 -5.49 9.63 6.58
N LYS A 133 -6.41 10.41 7.15
CA LYS A 133 -6.75 10.40 8.58
C LYS A 133 -7.70 9.23 8.88
#